data_5ee94e11230ded14afd5dc790cbf95eb
#
_entry.id   5ee94e11230ded14afd5dc790cbf95eb
#
_cell.length_a   1.000
_cell.length_b   1.000
_cell.length_c   1.000
_cell.angle_alpha   90.00
_cell.angle_beta   90.00
_cell.angle_gamma   90.00
#
_symmetry.space_group_name_H-M   'P 1'
#
loop_
_entity.id
_entity.type
_entity.pdbx_description
1 polymer ?
#
loop_
_entity_poly.entity_id
_entity_poly.type
_entity_poly.pdbx_seq_one_letter_code
_entity_poly.pdbx_strand_id
1 'polypeptide(L)'
;MKKILKIFVFSLLIFSNANAEERNNKLDNLFIELKKTKNLSSAQAIEKEIQEIWLIHPSDNRRGFRLTELLFQGIRLMNGGQLSKAYELFTQIIATEPDWSEAWNKRATVLYLMNQYESSLDDIKITLKLEPRHFGALSGQALNYIELKQYEK
;
A
#
# COMPACT_ATOMS: atom_id res chain seq x y z
N MET A 1 15.21 -37.53 -6.65
CA MET A 1 14.11 -36.56 -6.82
C MET A 1 13.95 -35.60 -5.64
N LYS A 2 13.97 -36.02 -4.35
CA LYS A 2 13.78 -35.07 -3.18
C LYS A 2 14.87 -33.99 -3.01
N LYS A 3 16.12 -34.22 -3.47
CA LYS A 3 17.22 -33.22 -3.34
C LYS A 3 17.09 -32.07 -4.36
N ILE A 4 16.62 -32.32 -5.57
CA ILE A 4 16.45 -31.33 -6.63
C ILE A 4 15.33 -30.35 -6.26
N LEU A 5 14.24 -30.85 -5.65
CA LEU A 5 13.11 -30.03 -5.23
C LEU A 5 13.51 -29.03 -4.12
N LYS A 6 14.39 -29.44 -3.18
CA LYS A 6 14.89 -28.53 -2.12
C LYS A 6 15.76 -27.40 -2.68
N ILE A 7 16.57 -27.66 -3.70
CA ILE A 7 17.41 -26.63 -4.33
C ILE A 7 16.55 -25.64 -5.10
N PHE A 8 15.49 -26.09 -5.77
CA PHE A 8 14.59 -25.20 -6.52
C PHE A 8 13.76 -24.29 -5.62
N VAL A 9 13.28 -24.80 -4.48
CA VAL A 9 12.55 -23.98 -3.48
C VAL A 9 13.48 -22.98 -2.82
N PHE A 10 14.73 -23.34 -2.54
CA PHE A 10 15.70 -22.45 -1.93
C PHE A 10 16.15 -21.32 -2.87
N SER A 11 16.32 -21.61 -4.17
CA SER A 11 16.64 -20.57 -5.17
C SER A 11 15.48 -19.58 -5.37
N LEU A 12 14.23 -20.03 -5.40
CA LEU A 12 13.06 -19.17 -5.50
C LEU A 12 12.91 -18.23 -4.29
N LEU A 13 13.24 -18.69 -3.09
CA LEU A 13 13.22 -17.86 -1.88
C LEU A 13 14.31 -16.79 -1.88
N ILE A 14 15.49 -17.09 -2.43
CA ILE A 14 16.61 -16.13 -2.53
C ILE A 14 16.25 -15.01 -3.54
N PHE A 15 15.68 -15.32 -4.69
CA PHE A 15 15.26 -14.32 -5.69
C PHE A 15 14.13 -13.42 -5.18
N SER A 16 13.15 -13.98 -4.48
CA SER A 16 12.06 -13.21 -3.88
C SER A 16 12.55 -12.20 -2.82
N ASN A 17 13.55 -12.60 -2.00
CA ASN A 17 14.12 -11.72 -1.00
C ASN A 17 14.97 -10.59 -1.62
N ALA A 18 15.73 -10.88 -2.68
CA ALA A 18 16.56 -9.88 -3.37
C ALA A 18 15.70 -8.75 -3.97
N ASN A 19 14.59 -9.07 -4.61
CA ASN A 19 13.69 -8.07 -5.18
C ASN A 19 12.98 -7.22 -4.11
N ALA A 20 12.61 -7.83 -2.99
CA ALA A 20 12.03 -7.10 -1.87
C ALA A 20 13.06 -6.14 -1.22
N GLU A 21 14.30 -6.56 -1.10
CA GLU A 21 15.39 -5.73 -0.58
C GLU A 21 15.71 -4.57 -1.53
N GLU A 22 15.82 -4.81 -2.83
CA GLU A 22 16.04 -3.77 -3.85
C GLU A 22 14.92 -2.73 -3.82
N ARG A 23 13.65 -3.17 -3.73
CA ARG A 23 12.50 -2.30 -3.61
C ARG A 23 12.57 -1.43 -2.35
N ASN A 24 12.92 -2.01 -1.21
CA ASN A 24 13.04 -1.29 0.05
C ASN A 24 14.19 -0.27 0.02
N ASN A 25 15.35 -0.64 -0.52
CA ASN A 25 16.47 0.27 -0.72
C ASN A 25 16.10 1.44 -1.64
N LYS A 26 15.34 1.19 -2.69
CA LYS A 26 14.84 2.25 -3.58
C LYS A 26 13.91 3.21 -2.82
N LEU A 27 12.96 2.70 -2.03
CA LEU A 27 12.10 3.52 -1.18
C LEU A 27 12.89 4.37 -0.20
N ASP A 28 13.87 3.79 0.48
CA ASP A 28 14.71 4.50 1.45
C ASP A 28 15.48 5.66 0.79
N ASN A 29 16.04 5.43 -0.39
CA ASN A 29 16.72 6.48 -1.16
C ASN A 29 15.76 7.60 -1.56
N LEU A 30 14.56 7.27 -2.05
CA LEU A 30 13.54 8.27 -2.42
C LEU A 30 13.12 9.11 -1.21
N PHE A 31 12.94 8.51 -0.04
CA PHE A 31 12.64 9.26 1.19
C PHE A 31 13.80 10.15 1.64
N ILE A 32 15.06 9.73 1.45
CA ILE A 32 16.23 10.56 1.71
C ILE A 32 16.27 11.76 0.76
N GLU A 33 15.97 11.56 -0.53
CA GLU A 33 15.89 12.62 -1.52
C GLU A 33 14.75 13.58 -1.24
N LEU A 34 13.55 13.06 -0.92
CA LEU A 34 12.38 13.86 -0.56
C LEU A 34 12.68 14.78 0.61
N LYS A 35 13.38 14.29 1.63
CA LYS A 35 13.77 15.08 2.82
C LYS A 35 14.76 16.19 2.48
N LYS A 36 15.60 16.00 1.46
CA LYS A 36 16.64 16.97 1.08
C LYS A 36 16.18 18.01 0.07
N THR A 37 15.18 17.69 -0.75
CA THR A 37 14.73 18.60 -1.79
C THR A 37 14.01 19.82 -1.21
N LYS A 38 14.29 20.98 -1.83
CA LYS A 38 13.61 22.24 -1.51
C LYS A 38 12.73 22.71 -2.67
N ASN A 39 12.74 21.97 -3.77
CA ASN A 39 11.98 22.28 -4.97
C ASN A 39 10.66 21.51 -4.96
N LEU A 40 9.54 22.21 -5.03
CA LEU A 40 8.20 21.61 -4.96
C LEU A 40 7.96 20.60 -6.11
N SER A 41 8.35 20.95 -7.32
CA SER A 41 8.17 20.07 -8.49
C SER A 41 8.97 18.77 -8.36
N SER A 42 10.20 18.87 -7.82
CA SER A 42 11.02 17.67 -7.54
C SER A 42 10.41 16.84 -6.41
N ALA A 43 9.90 17.47 -5.35
CA ALA A 43 9.21 16.78 -4.26
C ALA A 43 8.00 15.98 -4.79
N GLN A 44 7.15 16.62 -5.59
CA GLN A 44 5.98 15.96 -6.21
C GLN A 44 6.35 14.79 -7.12
N ALA A 45 7.45 14.91 -7.87
CA ALA A 45 7.93 13.81 -8.70
C ALA A 45 8.39 12.61 -7.85
N ILE A 46 9.13 12.86 -6.77
CA ILE A 46 9.58 11.82 -5.83
C ILE A 46 8.38 11.18 -5.12
N GLU A 47 7.43 11.96 -4.63
CA GLU A 47 6.21 11.45 -3.99
C GLU A 47 5.42 10.54 -4.95
N LYS A 48 5.30 10.93 -6.20
CA LYS A 48 4.66 10.11 -7.23
C LYS A 48 5.38 8.77 -7.42
N GLU A 49 6.71 8.77 -7.49
CA GLU A 49 7.49 7.56 -7.64
C GLU A 49 7.32 6.62 -6.42
N ILE A 50 7.32 7.17 -5.20
CA ILE A 50 7.03 6.41 -3.98
C ILE A 50 5.64 5.78 -4.05
N GLN A 51 4.62 6.53 -4.46
CA GLN A 51 3.26 6.02 -4.61
C GLN A 51 3.17 4.90 -5.64
N GLU A 52 3.83 5.03 -6.78
CA GLU A 52 3.89 3.99 -7.81
C GLU A 52 4.51 2.69 -7.27
N ILE A 53 5.57 2.78 -6.46
CA ILE A 53 6.16 1.62 -5.80
C ILE A 53 5.16 0.95 -4.84
N TRP A 54 4.42 1.70 -4.05
CA TRP A 54 3.43 1.14 -3.12
C TRP A 54 2.25 0.47 -3.83
N LEU A 55 1.83 1.00 -4.98
CA LEU A 55 0.74 0.46 -5.79
C LEU A 55 1.06 -0.89 -6.42
N ILE A 56 2.34 -1.24 -6.57
CA ILE A 56 2.77 -2.52 -7.12
C ILE A 56 3.01 -3.51 -5.98
N HIS A 57 2.46 -4.72 -6.10
CA HIS A 57 2.72 -5.78 -5.12
C HIS A 57 4.21 -6.10 -5.02
N PRO A 58 4.78 -6.31 -3.80
CA PRO A 58 6.21 -6.55 -3.63
C PRO A 58 6.77 -7.77 -4.37
N SER A 59 5.94 -8.78 -4.62
CA SER A 59 6.35 -9.98 -5.36
C SER A 59 6.16 -9.81 -6.85
N ASP A 60 7.17 -10.10 -7.63
CA ASP A 60 7.20 -10.06 -9.11
C ASP A 60 6.70 -11.35 -9.79
N ASN A 61 6.10 -12.25 -9.01
CA ASN A 61 5.55 -13.50 -9.52
C ASN A 61 4.12 -13.32 -10.06
N ARG A 62 3.58 -14.37 -10.70
CA ARG A 62 2.21 -14.37 -11.25
C ARG A 62 1.14 -13.97 -10.21
N ARG A 63 1.31 -14.36 -8.93
CA ARG A 63 0.38 -14.00 -7.85
C ARG A 63 0.44 -12.50 -7.56
N GLY A 64 1.63 -11.92 -7.41
CA GLY A 64 1.82 -10.50 -7.18
C GLY A 64 1.26 -9.64 -8.32
N PHE A 65 1.49 -10.07 -9.57
CA PHE A 65 0.90 -9.44 -10.76
C PHE A 65 -0.63 -9.39 -10.68
N ARG A 66 -1.24 -10.52 -10.33
CA ARG A 66 -2.69 -10.65 -10.20
C ARG A 66 -3.26 -9.77 -9.08
N LEU A 67 -2.57 -9.68 -7.96
CA LEU A 67 -2.97 -8.83 -6.83
C LEU A 67 -2.87 -7.34 -7.18
N THR A 68 -1.84 -6.96 -7.91
CA THR A 68 -1.70 -5.59 -8.45
C THR A 68 -2.86 -5.24 -9.39
N GLU A 69 -3.24 -6.14 -10.30
CA GLU A 69 -4.41 -5.94 -11.18
C GLU A 69 -5.71 -5.78 -10.39
N LEU A 70 -5.92 -6.61 -9.36
CA LEU A 70 -7.08 -6.51 -8.47
C LEU A 70 -7.09 -5.18 -7.71
N LEU A 71 -5.93 -4.70 -7.24
CA LEU A 71 -5.82 -3.39 -6.59
C LEU A 71 -6.27 -2.27 -7.55
N PHE A 72 -5.77 -2.25 -8.77
CA PHE A 72 -6.17 -1.26 -9.78
C PHE A 72 -7.65 -1.38 -10.16
N GLN A 73 -8.20 -2.57 -10.19
CA GLN A 73 -9.65 -2.76 -10.37
C GLN A 73 -10.43 -2.14 -9.22
N GLY A 74 -10.03 -2.38 -7.98
CA GLY A 74 -10.64 -1.76 -6.80
C GLY A 74 -10.57 -0.23 -6.84
N ILE A 75 -9.43 0.34 -7.26
CA ILE A 75 -9.28 1.79 -7.44
C ILE A 75 -10.25 2.32 -8.50
N ARG A 76 -10.41 1.64 -9.63
CA ARG A 76 -11.39 2.04 -10.66
C ARG A 76 -12.83 2.01 -10.13
N LEU A 77 -13.19 0.97 -9.36
CA LEU A 77 -14.51 0.86 -8.73
C LEU A 77 -14.74 2.00 -7.73
N MET A 78 -13.75 2.30 -6.89
CA MET A 78 -13.80 3.40 -5.93
C MET A 78 -13.98 4.75 -6.63
N ASN A 79 -13.20 5.03 -7.66
CA ASN A 79 -13.28 6.27 -8.43
C ASN A 79 -14.62 6.39 -9.21
N GLY A 80 -15.21 5.25 -9.57
CA GLY A 80 -16.54 5.18 -10.18
C GLY A 80 -17.71 5.20 -9.19
N GLY A 81 -17.46 5.45 -7.90
CA GLY A 81 -18.48 5.52 -6.85
C GLY A 81 -19.06 4.15 -6.43
N GLN A 82 -18.53 3.03 -6.94
CA GLN A 82 -18.97 1.69 -6.59
C GLN A 82 -18.28 1.22 -5.30
N LEU A 83 -18.50 1.98 -4.21
CA LEU A 83 -17.74 1.86 -2.96
C LEU A 83 -17.86 0.47 -2.31
N SER A 84 -19.06 -0.13 -2.27
CA SER A 84 -19.24 -1.47 -1.70
C SER A 84 -18.42 -2.53 -2.44
N LYS A 85 -18.38 -2.49 -3.77
CA LYS A 85 -17.59 -3.44 -4.57
C LYS A 85 -16.09 -3.20 -4.39
N ALA A 86 -15.66 -1.95 -4.29
CA ALA A 86 -14.26 -1.61 -4.02
C ALA A 86 -13.83 -2.14 -2.64
N TYR A 87 -14.67 -1.96 -1.61
CA TYR A 87 -14.46 -2.49 -0.27
C TYR A 87 -14.28 -4.01 -0.25
N GLU A 88 -15.20 -4.74 -0.91
CA GLU A 88 -15.13 -6.20 -1.01
C GLU A 88 -13.83 -6.65 -1.67
N LEU A 89 -13.44 -5.99 -2.76
CA LEU A 89 -12.23 -6.33 -3.50
C LEU A 89 -10.96 -6.08 -2.68
N PHE A 90 -10.84 -4.92 -2.01
CA PHE A 90 -9.71 -4.66 -1.13
C PHE A 90 -9.68 -5.61 0.07
N THR A 91 -10.85 -6.00 0.61
CA THR A 91 -10.95 -7.01 1.67
C THR A 91 -10.44 -8.37 1.20
N GLN A 92 -10.75 -8.78 -0.03
CA GLN A 92 -10.22 -10.01 -0.62
C GLN A 92 -8.68 -9.95 -0.79
N ILE A 93 -8.13 -8.81 -1.21
CA ILE A 93 -6.69 -8.61 -1.32
C ILE A 93 -6.04 -8.73 0.05
N ILE A 94 -6.57 -8.05 1.06
CA ILE A 94 -6.07 -8.08 2.45
C ILE A 94 -6.10 -9.50 3.03
N ALA A 95 -7.18 -10.26 2.80
CA ALA A 95 -7.28 -11.65 3.25
C ALA A 95 -6.21 -12.55 2.61
N THR A 96 -5.71 -12.19 1.43
CA THR A 96 -4.69 -12.95 0.68
C THR A 96 -3.28 -12.49 1.04
N GLU A 97 -3.07 -11.18 1.21
CA GLU A 97 -1.78 -10.52 1.48
C GLU A 97 -1.95 -9.45 2.58
N PRO A 98 -2.04 -9.87 3.84
CA PRO A 98 -2.27 -8.95 4.96
C PRO A 98 -1.09 -7.98 5.22
N ASP A 99 0.09 -8.28 4.67
CA ASP A 99 1.30 -7.47 4.83
C ASP A 99 1.48 -6.41 3.73
N TRP A 100 0.54 -6.29 2.79
CA TRP A 100 0.58 -5.26 1.77
C TRP A 100 -0.14 -3.99 2.23
N SER A 101 0.63 -3.01 2.72
CA SER A 101 0.15 -1.75 3.31
C SER A 101 -0.83 -0.99 2.42
N GLU A 102 -0.60 -0.98 1.09
CA GLU A 102 -1.42 -0.23 0.15
C GLU A 102 -2.86 -0.79 0.05
N ALA A 103 -3.05 -2.10 0.21
CA ALA A 103 -4.39 -2.69 0.22
C ALA A 103 -5.24 -2.16 1.40
N TRP A 104 -4.64 -2.06 2.58
CA TRP A 104 -5.26 -1.46 3.76
C TRP A 104 -5.53 0.04 3.56
N ASN A 105 -4.56 0.78 3.02
CA ASN A 105 -4.73 2.20 2.71
C ASN A 105 -5.88 2.46 1.73
N LYS A 106 -6.03 1.63 0.70
CA LYS A 106 -7.14 1.76 -0.26
C LYS A 106 -8.48 1.41 0.38
N ARG A 107 -8.55 0.38 1.23
CA ARG A 107 -9.79 0.08 1.96
C ARG A 107 -10.14 1.18 2.94
N ALA A 108 -9.17 1.75 3.65
CA ALA A 108 -9.37 2.92 4.51
C ALA A 108 -9.96 4.10 3.74
N THR A 109 -9.46 4.37 2.54
CA THR A 109 -10.00 5.42 1.67
C THR A 109 -11.47 5.16 1.32
N VAL A 110 -11.82 3.92 0.99
CA VAL A 110 -13.22 3.55 0.70
C VAL A 110 -14.10 3.73 1.94
N LEU A 111 -13.62 3.30 3.11
CA LEU A 111 -14.36 3.48 4.38
C LEU A 111 -14.59 4.96 4.70
N TYR A 112 -13.59 5.81 4.50
CA TYR A 112 -13.73 7.26 4.62
C TYR A 112 -14.82 7.80 3.68
N LEU A 113 -14.82 7.40 2.40
CA LEU A 113 -15.83 7.80 1.43
C LEU A 113 -17.25 7.28 1.75
N MET A 114 -17.34 6.20 2.54
CA MET A 114 -18.58 5.66 3.08
C MET A 114 -19.00 6.30 4.43
N ASN A 115 -18.29 7.33 4.89
CA ASN A 115 -18.43 7.98 6.19
C ASN A 115 -18.24 7.04 7.40
N GLN A 116 -17.49 5.94 7.22
CA GLN A 116 -17.14 4.99 8.27
C GLN A 116 -15.76 5.33 8.85
N TYR A 117 -15.67 6.48 9.51
CA TYR A 117 -14.41 7.11 9.89
C TYR A 117 -13.61 6.29 10.91
N GLU A 118 -14.25 5.68 11.90
CA GLU A 118 -13.59 4.83 12.90
C GLU A 118 -12.97 3.59 12.25
N SER A 119 -13.72 2.91 11.38
CA SER A 119 -13.21 1.74 10.64
C SER A 119 -12.08 2.12 9.70
N SER A 120 -12.16 3.30 9.08
CA SER A 120 -11.07 3.88 8.26
C SER A 120 -9.81 4.08 9.10
N LEU A 121 -9.92 4.62 10.33
CA LEU A 121 -8.79 4.79 11.24
C LEU A 121 -8.15 3.47 11.66
N ASP A 122 -8.93 2.40 11.84
CA ASP A 122 -8.41 1.06 12.14
C ASP A 122 -7.54 0.54 10.98
N ASP A 123 -7.98 0.67 9.74
CA ASP A 123 -7.20 0.29 8.57
C ASP A 123 -5.95 1.16 8.39
N ILE A 124 -6.05 2.46 8.62
CA ILE A 124 -4.92 3.40 8.62
C ILE A 124 -3.87 2.99 9.66
N LYS A 125 -4.29 2.60 10.85
CA LYS A 125 -3.38 2.12 11.91
C LYS A 125 -2.57 0.91 11.45
N ILE A 126 -3.19 -0.02 10.72
CA ILE A 126 -2.50 -1.18 10.16
C ILE A 126 -1.55 -0.73 9.04
N THR A 127 -2.00 0.14 8.15
CA THR A 127 -1.15 0.72 7.09
C THR A 127 0.12 1.34 7.68
N LEU A 128 0.00 2.17 8.70
CA LEU A 128 1.12 2.85 9.35
C LEU A 128 2.00 1.92 10.19
N LYS A 129 1.48 0.79 10.65
CA LYS A 129 2.29 -0.28 11.27
C LYS A 129 3.17 -0.98 10.24
N LEU A 130 2.66 -1.21 9.03
CA LEU A 130 3.36 -1.87 7.93
C LEU A 130 4.34 -0.91 7.22
N GLU A 131 3.96 0.35 7.00
CA GLU A 131 4.79 1.41 6.43
C GLU A 131 4.57 2.72 7.21
N PRO A 132 5.41 3.02 8.20
CA PRO A 132 5.26 4.21 9.05
C PRO A 132 5.37 5.55 8.29
N ARG A 133 5.97 5.54 7.10
CA ARG A 133 6.17 6.73 6.24
C ARG A 133 5.05 6.90 5.22
N HIS A 134 3.97 6.14 5.31
CA HIS A 134 2.89 6.16 4.32
C HIS A 134 2.10 7.46 4.39
N PHE A 135 2.55 8.49 3.64
CA PHE A 135 1.98 9.85 3.73
C PHE A 135 0.50 9.91 3.30
N GLY A 136 0.04 9.02 2.41
CA GLY A 136 -1.39 8.89 2.10
C GLY A 136 -2.23 8.46 3.31
N ALA A 137 -1.72 7.51 4.11
CA ALA A 137 -2.37 7.08 5.34
C ALA A 137 -2.32 8.17 6.42
N LEU A 138 -1.17 8.90 6.57
CA LEU A 138 -1.06 10.03 7.49
C LEU A 138 -2.05 11.15 7.13
N SER A 139 -2.19 11.48 5.86
CA SER A 139 -3.19 12.46 5.39
C SER A 139 -4.61 11.96 5.63
N GLY A 140 -4.89 10.69 5.33
CA GLY A 140 -6.18 10.06 5.61
C GLY A 140 -6.53 10.08 7.10
N GLN A 141 -5.55 9.83 7.99
CA GLN A 141 -5.74 9.93 9.44
C GLN A 141 -6.20 11.32 9.86
N ALA A 142 -5.54 12.36 9.37
CA ALA A 142 -5.91 13.75 9.67
C ALA A 142 -7.33 14.06 9.19
N LEU A 143 -7.70 13.65 7.97
CA LEU A 143 -9.05 13.85 7.43
C LEU A 143 -10.11 13.15 8.28
N ASN A 144 -9.90 11.89 8.69
CA ASN A 144 -10.84 11.16 9.55
C ASN A 144 -11.04 11.87 10.90
N TYR A 145 -9.96 12.38 11.53
CA TYR A 145 -10.09 13.12 12.79
C TYR A 145 -10.84 14.44 12.63
N ILE A 146 -10.69 15.14 11.50
CA ILE A 146 -11.47 16.34 11.19
C ILE A 146 -12.96 16.00 11.13
N GLU A 147 -13.34 14.95 10.42
CA GLU A 147 -14.74 14.52 10.30
C GLU A 147 -15.31 14.07 11.66
N LEU A 148 -14.54 13.38 12.47
CA LEU A 148 -14.93 12.99 13.83
C LEU A 148 -14.88 14.15 14.83
N LYS A 149 -14.50 15.36 14.41
CA LYS A 149 -14.32 16.54 15.29
C LYS A 149 -13.37 16.27 16.47
N GLN A 150 -12.33 15.50 16.21
CA GLN A 150 -11.30 15.11 17.21
C GLN A 150 -9.94 15.79 16.94
N TYR A 151 -9.96 17.00 16.38
CA TYR A 151 -8.73 17.72 16.03
C TYR A 151 -8.02 18.36 17.22
N GLU A 152 -8.58 18.25 18.45
CA GLU A 152 -7.97 18.71 19.70
C GLU A 152 -7.17 17.61 20.43
N LYS A 153 -7.03 16.44 19.84
CA LYS A 153 -6.24 15.32 20.38
C LYS A 153 -4.95 15.15 19.60
#